data_36e38d9e99cd2e37297c20aed2fd5334
#
_entry.id   36e38d9e99cd2e37297c20aed2fd5334
#
_cell.length_a   1.000
_cell.length_b   1.000
_cell.length_c   1.000
_cell.angle_alpha   90.00
_cell.angle_beta   90.00
_cell.angle_gamma   90.00
#
_symmetry.space_group_name_H-M   'P 1'
#
loop_
_entity.id
_entity.type
_entity.pdbx_description
1 polymer ?
#
loop_
_entity_poly.entity_id
_entity_poly.type
_entity_poly.pdbx_seq_one_letter_code
_entity_poly.pdbx_strand_id
1 'polypeptide(L)'
;MNILDNELDPEKFIELTENEYNKNKNKKYRNYMKLNLSAGYSSAGKIETAYEKLKEVDLSKKLYRERNKILYYYNEALILNVLGKKEEATEIYNKELSEEIEKIGKRKKDSEIYNLVKALEGMLFHENDNEKMIEILNEALKKSKTKRQNLGFKYLLATYKEKAGETREAIELYKEVAENGNKLYIVQEAKEKLENIKN
;
A
#
# COMPACT_ATOMS: atom_id res chain seq x y z
N MET A 1 1.23 15.81 2.75
CA MET A 1 1.14 14.56 1.95
C MET A 1 2.23 14.45 0.88
N ASN A 2 2.87 15.54 0.50
CA ASN A 2 3.95 15.50 -0.52
C ASN A 2 5.17 14.67 -0.09
N ILE A 3 5.49 14.67 1.21
CA ILE A 3 6.70 13.99 1.75
C ILE A 3 6.64 12.48 1.53
N LEU A 4 5.56 11.83 1.96
CA LEU A 4 5.44 10.38 1.80
C LEU A 4 5.26 9.97 0.34
N ASP A 5 4.44 10.69 -0.41
CA ASP A 5 4.01 10.29 -1.75
C ASP A 5 4.99 10.69 -2.87
N ASN A 6 5.81 11.74 -2.66
CA ASN A 6 6.71 12.26 -3.69
C ASN A 6 8.18 12.41 -3.25
N GLU A 7 8.44 12.80 -1.99
CA GLU A 7 9.82 12.82 -1.45
C GLU A 7 10.27 11.42 -1.02
N LEU A 8 9.31 10.51 -0.73
CA LEU A 8 9.54 9.10 -0.38
C LEU A 8 10.40 8.96 0.90
N ASP A 9 10.18 9.86 1.86
CA ASP A 9 10.84 9.85 3.16
C ASP A 9 9.81 9.53 4.27
N PRO A 10 9.56 8.25 4.57
CA PRO A 10 8.57 7.84 5.56
C PRO A 10 8.95 8.26 6.98
N GLU A 11 10.22 8.32 7.34
CA GLU A 11 10.66 8.73 8.68
C GLU A 11 10.38 10.20 8.96
N LYS A 12 10.73 11.07 8.00
CA LYS A 12 10.38 12.49 8.07
C LYS A 12 8.85 12.70 8.09
N PHE A 13 8.12 11.90 7.31
CA PHE A 13 6.66 11.97 7.30
C PHE A 13 6.05 11.57 8.66
N ILE A 14 6.55 10.50 9.29
CA ILE A 14 6.13 10.05 10.62
C ILE A 14 6.39 11.15 11.63
N GLU A 15 7.62 11.66 11.71
CA GLU A 15 8.01 12.73 12.65
C GLU A 15 7.08 13.94 12.56
N LEU A 16 6.86 14.45 11.34
CA LEU A 16 5.99 15.62 11.14
C LEU A 16 4.53 15.32 11.49
N THR A 17 4.05 14.11 11.17
CA THR A 17 2.67 13.69 11.48
C THR A 17 2.47 13.53 12.97
N GLU A 18 3.43 13.00 13.73
CA GLU A 18 3.40 12.91 15.19
C GLU A 18 3.42 14.30 15.84
N ASN A 19 4.24 15.21 15.35
CA ASN A 19 4.28 16.59 15.81
C ASN A 19 2.92 17.28 15.63
N GLU A 20 2.29 17.10 14.47
CA GLU A 20 0.95 17.63 14.20
C GLU A 20 -0.12 16.97 15.08
N TYR A 21 -0.05 15.66 15.27
CA TYR A 21 -0.94 14.91 16.16
C TYR A 21 -0.89 15.43 17.59
N ASN A 22 0.32 15.69 18.11
CA ASN A 22 0.52 16.15 19.48
C ASN A 22 0.04 17.60 19.69
N LYS A 23 0.24 18.48 18.71
CA LYS A 23 -0.18 19.89 18.77
C LYS A 23 -1.69 20.09 18.60
N ASN A 24 -2.36 19.22 17.86
CA ASN A 24 -3.74 19.43 17.47
C ASN A 24 -4.72 18.78 18.46
N LYS A 25 -5.68 19.56 18.98
CA LYS A 25 -6.73 19.09 19.90
C LYS A 25 -8.01 18.60 19.20
N ASN A 26 -8.13 18.81 17.89
CA ASN A 26 -9.31 18.41 17.13
C ASN A 26 -9.36 16.88 16.97
N LYS A 27 -10.36 16.23 17.55
CA LYS A 27 -10.51 14.76 17.53
C LYS A 27 -10.57 14.18 16.12
N LYS A 28 -11.27 14.83 15.17
CA LYS A 28 -11.34 14.35 13.78
C LYS A 28 -9.99 14.40 13.09
N TYR A 29 -9.25 15.49 13.28
CA TYR A 29 -7.93 15.67 12.72
C TYR A 29 -6.95 14.66 13.29
N ARG A 30 -6.93 14.48 14.60
CA ARG A 30 -6.08 13.47 15.26
C ARG A 30 -6.40 12.06 14.79
N ASN A 31 -7.67 11.73 14.59
CA ASN A 31 -8.06 10.42 14.08
C ASN A 31 -7.55 10.20 12.64
N TYR A 32 -7.58 11.23 11.80
CA TYR A 32 -6.98 11.17 10.47
C TYR A 32 -5.45 11.03 10.50
N MET A 33 -4.78 11.69 11.47
CA MET A 33 -3.33 11.54 11.65
C MET A 33 -2.93 10.11 12.02
N LYS A 34 -3.74 9.37 12.78
CA LYS A 34 -3.48 7.96 13.09
C LYS A 34 -3.47 7.08 11.83
N LEU A 35 -4.41 7.31 10.91
CA LEU A 35 -4.40 6.63 9.60
C LEU A 35 -3.14 6.97 8.80
N ASN A 36 -2.73 8.24 8.80
CA ASN A 36 -1.51 8.68 8.14
C ASN A 36 -0.26 8.06 8.79
N LEU A 37 -0.19 7.98 10.12
CA LEU A 37 0.91 7.32 10.84
C LEU A 37 1.01 5.85 10.45
N SER A 38 -0.11 5.14 10.39
CA SER A 38 -0.12 3.75 9.90
C SER A 38 0.49 3.62 8.50
N ALA A 39 0.10 4.50 7.56
CA ALA A 39 0.66 4.51 6.21
C ALA A 39 2.18 4.85 6.20
N GLY A 40 2.60 5.77 7.06
CA GLY A 40 4.01 6.13 7.24
C GLY A 40 4.85 4.95 7.74
N TYR A 41 4.41 4.32 8.85
CA TYR A 41 5.08 3.15 9.42
C TYR A 41 5.10 1.96 8.45
N SER A 42 4.01 1.70 7.72
CA SER A 42 3.97 0.68 6.67
C SER A 42 4.99 0.97 5.56
N SER A 43 5.12 2.23 5.13
CA SER A 43 6.10 2.63 4.11
C SER A 43 7.56 2.59 4.58
N ALA A 44 7.77 2.61 5.92
CA ALA A 44 9.06 2.41 6.57
C ALA A 44 9.39 0.93 6.84
N GLY A 45 8.49 -0.02 6.50
CA GLY A 45 8.64 -1.45 6.79
C GLY A 45 8.36 -1.84 8.25
N LYS A 46 7.85 -0.92 9.07
CA LYS A 46 7.51 -1.16 10.49
C LYS A 46 6.05 -1.64 10.58
N ILE A 47 5.80 -2.86 10.09
CA ILE A 47 4.45 -3.36 9.79
C ILE A 47 3.60 -3.55 11.05
N GLU A 48 4.16 -4.11 12.11
CA GLU A 48 3.47 -4.30 13.40
C GLU A 48 3.05 -2.95 14.01
N THR A 49 3.97 -1.98 14.01
CA THR A 49 3.67 -0.61 14.49
C THR A 49 2.61 0.07 13.61
N ALA A 50 2.65 -0.17 12.30
CA ALA A 50 1.63 0.32 11.37
C ALA A 50 0.24 -0.24 11.73
N TYR A 51 0.16 -1.53 12.07
CA TYR A 51 -1.08 -2.17 12.49
C TYR A 51 -1.59 -1.61 13.82
N GLU A 52 -0.73 -1.46 14.82
CA GLU A 52 -1.08 -0.84 16.11
C GLU A 52 -1.67 0.56 15.91
N LYS A 53 -1.00 1.41 15.12
CA LYS A 53 -1.50 2.77 14.83
C LYS A 53 -2.83 2.75 14.08
N LEU A 54 -3.04 1.79 13.20
CA LEU A 54 -4.29 1.62 12.49
C LEU A 54 -5.44 1.27 13.44
N LYS A 55 -5.22 0.34 14.38
CA LYS A 55 -6.23 -0.10 15.37
C LYS A 55 -6.66 1.02 16.34
N GLU A 56 -5.84 2.05 16.51
CA GLU A 56 -6.22 3.23 17.29
C GLU A 56 -7.26 4.14 16.59
N VAL A 57 -7.55 3.91 15.31
CA VAL A 57 -8.47 4.75 14.52
C VAL A 57 -9.93 4.49 14.93
N ASP A 58 -10.64 5.57 15.28
CA ASP A 58 -12.08 5.50 15.59
C ASP A 58 -12.91 5.61 14.31
N LEU A 59 -13.62 4.55 13.95
CA LEU A 59 -14.47 4.45 12.76
C LEU A 59 -15.91 4.97 12.98
N SER A 60 -16.21 5.60 14.11
CA SER A 60 -17.54 6.13 14.36
C SER A 60 -17.95 7.16 13.29
N LYS A 61 -19.23 7.19 12.90
CA LYS A 61 -19.76 8.09 11.86
C LYS A 61 -19.51 9.58 12.14
N LYS A 62 -19.37 9.97 13.40
CA LYS A 62 -19.09 11.38 13.78
C LYS A 62 -17.66 11.80 13.45
N LEU A 63 -16.71 10.88 13.39
CA LEU A 63 -15.29 11.17 13.28
C LEU A 63 -14.70 10.79 11.92
N TYR A 64 -15.38 9.94 11.12
CA TYR A 64 -14.80 9.40 9.91
C TYR A 64 -15.71 9.52 8.69
N ARG A 65 -15.12 9.95 7.54
CA ARG A 65 -15.82 10.00 6.25
C ARG A 65 -15.73 8.63 5.56
N GLU A 66 -16.74 8.30 4.73
CA GLU A 66 -16.83 7.05 3.96
C GLU A 66 -15.53 6.69 3.23
N ARG A 67 -14.96 7.64 2.48
CA ARG A 67 -13.69 7.45 1.77
C ARG A 67 -12.55 6.99 2.69
N ASN A 68 -12.47 7.51 3.90
CA ASN A 68 -11.42 7.17 4.84
C ASN A 68 -11.63 5.77 5.43
N LYS A 69 -12.87 5.28 5.52
CA LYS A 69 -13.15 3.91 5.93
C LYS A 69 -12.61 2.91 4.93
N ILE A 70 -12.80 3.18 3.63
CA ILE A 70 -12.25 2.33 2.57
C ILE A 70 -10.72 2.29 2.67
N LEU A 71 -10.05 3.44 2.90
CA LEU A 71 -8.61 3.49 3.13
C LEU A 71 -8.18 2.76 4.40
N TYR A 72 -8.97 2.83 5.46
CA TYR A 72 -8.72 2.09 6.70
C TYR A 72 -8.74 0.58 6.43
N TYR A 73 -9.83 0.05 5.87
CA TYR A 73 -9.96 -1.38 5.60
C TYR A 73 -8.97 -1.88 4.54
N TYR A 74 -8.66 -1.06 3.54
CA TYR A 74 -7.59 -1.36 2.60
C TYR A 74 -6.24 -1.52 3.32
N ASN A 75 -5.86 -0.57 4.18
CA ASN A 75 -4.61 -0.66 4.93
C ASN A 75 -4.64 -1.86 5.91
N GLU A 76 -5.77 -2.13 6.56
CA GLU A 76 -5.92 -3.27 7.46
C GLU A 76 -5.71 -4.60 6.74
N ALA A 77 -6.41 -4.82 5.64
CA ALA A 77 -6.26 -6.03 4.84
C ALA A 77 -4.86 -6.17 4.22
N LEU A 78 -4.26 -5.07 3.74
CA LEU A 78 -2.90 -5.09 3.22
C LEU A 78 -1.87 -5.46 4.30
N ILE A 79 -1.95 -4.84 5.48
CA ILE A 79 -1.06 -5.12 6.62
C ILE A 79 -1.22 -6.58 7.07
N LEU A 80 -2.44 -7.06 7.22
CA LEU A 80 -2.72 -8.46 7.60
C LEU A 80 -2.15 -9.43 6.57
N ASN A 81 -2.29 -9.14 5.28
CA ASN A 81 -1.70 -9.96 4.22
C ASN A 81 -0.17 -10.01 4.30
N VAL A 82 0.49 -8.86 4.56
CA VAL A 82 1.95 -8.78 4.74
C VAL A 82 2.41 -9.54 5.99
N LEU A 83 1.60 -9.55 7.06
CA LEU A 83 1.85 -10.32 8.29
C LEU A 83 1.58 -11.84 8.13
N GLY A 84 1.24 -12.32 6.93
CA GLY A 84 0.91 -13.72 6.67
C GLY A 84 -0.47 -14.16 7.16
N LYS A 85 -1.33 -13.23 7.59
CA LYS A 85 -2.69 -13.46 8.08
C LYS A 85 -3.71 -13.32 6.94
N LYS A 86 -3.53 -14.14 5.92
CA LYS A 86 -4.27 -14.02 4.67
C LYS A 86 -5.78 -14.26 4.84
N GLU A 87 -6.18 -15.17 5.71
CA GLU A 87 -7.59 -15.46 6.00
C GLU A 87 -8.29 -14.24 6.61
N GLU A 88 -7.66 -13.59 7.61
CA GLU A 88 -8.18 -12.37 8.22
C GLU A 88 -8.27 -11.23 7.19
N ALA A 89 -7.24 -11.07 6.34
CA ALA A 89 -7.21 -10.07 5.27
C ALA A 89 -8.34 -10.29 4.25
N THR A 90 -8.61 -11.54 3.89
CA THR A 90 -9.68 -11.94 2.96
C THR A 90 -11.06 -11.67 3.56
N GLU A 91 -11.25 -11.94 4.86
CA GLU A 91 -12.49 -11.62 5.57
C GLU A 91 -12.78 -10.11 5.55
N ILE A 92 -11.79 -9.28 5.86
CA ILE A 92 -11.90 -7.81 5.78
C ILE A 92 -12.25 -7.36 4.34
N TYR A 93 -11.59 -7.92 3.33
CA TYR A 93 -11.90 -7.59 1.94
C TYR A 93 -13.36 -7.91 1.61
N ASN A 94 -13.80 -9.13 1.88
CA ASN A 94 -15.15 -9.58 1.54
C ASN A 94 -16.24 -8.78 2.26
N LYS A 95 -16.03 -8.44 3.52
CA LYS A 95 -17.02 -7.78 4.36
C LYS A 95 -17.09 -6.27 4.11
N GLU A 96 -15.95 -5.61 3.93
CA GLU A 96 -15.85 -4.16 4.04
C GLU A 96 -15.44 -3.48 2.70
N LEU A 97 -14.80 -4.19 1.77
CA LEU A 97 -14.25 -3.60 0.56
C LEU A 97 -14.96 -4.03 -0.71
N SER A 98 -15.38 -5.28 -0.85
CA SER A 98 -15.89 -5.85 -2.11
C SER A 98 -17.07 -5.06 -2.69
N GLU A 99 -18.09 -4.80 -1.89
CA GLU A 99 -19.28 -4.05 -2.31
C GLU A 99 -18.95 -2.57 -2.61
N GLU A 100 -18.13 -1.95 -1.76
CA GLU A 100 -17.75 -0.53 -1.92
C GLU A 100 -16.90 -0.31 -3.18
N ILE A 101 -16.00 -1.25 -3.50
CA ILE A 101 -15.17 -1.12 -4.70
C ILE A 101 -15.98 -1.30 -5.98
N GLU A 102 -17.01 -2.14 -5.97
CA GLU A 102 -17.94 -2.25 -7.11
C GLU A 102 -18.72 -0.95 -7.35
N LYS A 103 -19.21 -0.32 -6.27
CA LYS A 103 -19.90 0.98 -6.35
C LYS A 103 -18.96 2.06 -6.91
N ILE A 104 -17.71 2.10 -6.48
CA ILE A 104 -16.69 3.03 -6.98
C ILE A 104 -16.35 2.71 -8.44
N GLY A 105 -16.17 1.44 -8.79
CA GLY A 105 -15.85 0.99 -10.14
C GLY A 105 -16.91 1.38 -11.19
N LYS A 106 -18.17 1.38 -10.80
CA LYS A 106 -19.28 1.86 -11.66
C LYS A 106 -19.25 3.37 -11.93
N ARG A 107 -18.64 4.16 -11.03
CA ARG A 107 -18.65 5.62 -11.09
C ARG A 107 -17.30 6.23 -11.50
N LYS A 108 -16.20 5.65 -11.08
CA LYS A 108 -14.84 6.18 -11.28
C LYS A 108 -13.82 5.03 -11.32
N LYS A 109 -13.80 4.26 -12.40
CA LYS A 109 -12.81 3.17 -12.61
C LYS A 109 -11.34 3.60 -12.51
N ASP A 110 -11.06 4.90 -12.66
CA ASP A 110 -9.72 5.47 -12.63
C ASP A 110 -9.38 6.13 -11.29
N SER A 111 -10.17 5.88 -10.24
CA SER A 111 -9.83 6.41 -8.93
C SER A 111 -8.63 5.68 -8.34
N GLU A 112 -7.77 6.43 -7.69
CA GLU A 112 -6.61 5.91 -6.97
C GLU A 112 -6.96 4.75 -6.01
N ILE A 113 -8.04 4.92 -5.24
CA ILE A 113 -8.54 3.91 -4.30
C ILE A 113 -8.96 2.63 -5.03
N TYR A 114 -9.66 2.75 -6.17
CA TYR A 114 -10.06 1.60 -6.96
C TYR A 114 -8.86 0.74 -7.38
N ASN A 115 -7.80 1.38 -7.87
CA ASN A 115 -6.61 0.67 -8.33
C ASN A 115 -5.84 0.00 -7.18
N LEU A 116 -5.76 0.66 -6.01
CA LEU A 116 -5.16 0.08 -4.81
C LEU A 116 -5.92 -1.17 -4.34
N VAL A 117 -7.25 -1.10 -4.26
CA VAL A 117 -8.07 -2.23 -3.80
C VAL A 117 -8.08 -3.36 -4.84
N LYS A 118 -8.02 -3.07 -6.14
CA LYS A 118 -7.89 -4.09 -7.19
C LYS A 118 -6.54 -4.82 -7.14
N ALA A 119 -5.46 -4.12 -6.84
CA ALA A 119 -4.17 -4.78 -6.62
C ALA A 119 -4.18 -5.67 -5.36
N LEU A 120 -4.82 -5.22 -4.26
CA LEU A 120 -5.02 -6.03 -3.06
C LEU A 120 -5.87 -7.27 -3.36
N GLU A 121 -6.98 -7.14 -4.09
CA GLU A 121 -7.82 -8.26 -4.54
C GLU A 121 -6.99 -9.31 -5.28
N GLY A 122 -6.14 -8.86 -6.20
CA GLY A 122 -5.20 -9.73 -6.90
C GLY A 122 -4.30 -10.50 -5.93
N MET A 123 -3.68 -9.82 -4.97
CA MET A 123 -2.80 -10.46 -3.97
C MET A 123 -3.54 -11.48 -3.10
N LEU A 124 -4.81 -11.25 -2.78
CA LEU A 124 -5.60 -12.15 -1.93
C LEU A 124 -6.10 -13.39 -2.69
N PHE A 125 -6.54 -13.22 -3.94
CA PHE A 125 -7.28 -14.25 -4.67
C PHE A 125 -6.53 -14.84 -5.87
N HIS A 126 -5.48 -14.17 -6.37
CA HIS A 126 -4.72 -14.58 -7.56
C HIS A 126 -3.20 -14.69 -7.29
N GLU A 127 -2.78 -14.83 -6.05
CA GLU A 127 -1.37 -14.88 -5.65
C GLU A 127 -0.53 -15.91 -6.41
N ASN A 128 -1.13 -17.05 -6.76
CA ASN A 128 -0.47 -18.13 -7.48
C ASN A 128 -0.65 -18.07 -9.01
N ASP A 129 -1.39 -17.07 -9.50
CA ASP A 129 -1.59 -16.80 -10.93
C ASP A 129 -0.72 -15.61 -11.34
N ASN A 130 0.53 -15.88 -11.70
CA ASN A 130 1.51 -14.85 -12.02
C ASN A 130 1.06 -14.01 -13.23
N GLU A 131 0.47 -14.63 -14.26
CA GLU A 131 0.01 -13.91 -15.46
C GLU A 131 -1.10 -12.92 -15.11
N LYS A 132 -2.06 -13.37 -14.33
CA LYS A 132 -3.17 -12.52 -13.86
C LYS A 132 -2.68 -11.37 -12.98
N MET A 133 -1.73 -11.65 -12.07
CA MET A 133 -1.13 -10.61 -11.24
C MET A 133 -0.36 -9.58 -12.06
N ILE A 134 0.41 -10.02 -13.04
CA ILE A 134 1.15 -9.14 -13.96
C ILE A 134 0.16 -8.23 -14.73
N GLU A 135 -0.96 -8.77 -15.22
CA GLU A 135 -2.01 -7.98 -15.88
C GLU A 135 -2.58 -6.89 -14.93
N ILE A 136 -3.00 -7.30 -13.73
CA ILE A 136 -3.58 -6.38 -12.71
C ILE A 136 -2.60 -5.27 -12.35
N LEU A 137 -1.33 -5.62 -12.11
CA LEU A 137 -0.30 -4.66 -11.70
C LEU A 137 0.11 -3.71 -12.81
N ASN A 138 0.15 -4.17 -14.07
CA ASN A 138 0.36 -3.30 -15.23
C ASN A 138 -0.76 -2.26 -15.37
N GLU A 139 -2.02 -2.65 -15.19
CA GLU A 139 -3.14 -1.71 -15.21
C GLU A 139 -3.08 -0.72 -14.03
N ALA A 140 -2.74 -1.17 -12.84
CA ALA A 140 -2.56 -0.32 -11.67
C ALA A 140 -1.41 0.68 -11.86
N LEU A 141 -0.30 0.24 -12.45
CA LEU A 141 0.87 1.06 -12.74
C LEU A 141 0.54 2.20 -13.72
N LYS A 142 -0.15 1.91 -14.83
CA LYS A 142 -0.62 2.92 -15.80
C LYS A 142 -1.47 4.02 -15.16
N LYS A 143 -2.17 3.71 -14.09
CA LYS A 143 -3.11 4.60 -13.40
C LYS A 143 -2.56 5.18 -12.10
N SER A 144 -1.33 4.86 -11.74
CA SER A 144 -0.67 5.37 -10.52
C SER A 144 -0.47 6.89 -10.60
N LYS A 145 -0.77 7.59 -9.48
CA LYS A 145 -0.76 9.06 -9.44
C LYS A 145 0.36 9.64 -8.59
N THR A 146 0.98 8.83 -7.75
CA THR A 146 2.07 9.26 -6.88
C THR A 146 3.31 8.42 -7.12
N LYS A 147 4.50 8.97 -6.83
CA LYS A 147 5.76 8.22 -6.95
C LYS A 147 5.76 6.99 -6.07
N ARG A 148 5.22 7.11 -4.84
CA ARG A 148 5.14 5.97 -3.90
C ARG A 148 4.31 4.81 -4.46
N GLN A 149 3.13 5.09 -5.02
CA GLN A 149 2.30 4.06 -5.65
C GLN A 149 2.97 3.44 -6.86
N ASN A 150 3.56 4.27 -7.72
CA ASN A 150 4.26 3.80 -8.91
C ASN A 150 5.37 2.81 -8.54
N LEU A 151 6.22 3.16 -7.58
CA LEU A 151 7.32 2.31 -7.15
C LEU A 151 6.82 1.06 -6.39
N GLY A 152 5.76 1.18 -5.59
CA GLY A 152 5.13 0.03 -4.94
C GLY A 152 4.60 -0.99 -5.96
N PHE A 153 3.90 -0.53 -7.01
CA PHE A 153 3.42 -1.41 -8.08
C PHE A 153 4.57 -1.98 -8.92
N LYS A 154 5.65 -1.23 -9.18
CA LYS A 154 6.86 -1.74 -9.84
C LYS A 154 7.53 -2.84 -9.04
N TYR A 155 7.64 -2.67 -7.72
CA TYR A 155 8.21 -3.68 -6.84
C TYR A 155 7.38 -4.98 -6.89
N LEU A 156 6.06 -4.90 -6.75
CA LEU A 156 5.18 -6.06 -6.85
C LEU A 156 5.25 -6.69 -8.24
N LEU A 157 5.21 -5.90 -9.31
CA LEU A 157 5.32 -6.38 -10.68
C LEU A 157 6.65 -7.14 -10.91
N ALA A 158 7.76 -6.60 -10.39
CA ALA A 158 9.06 -7.28 -10.44
C ALA A 158 9.00 -8.64 -9.75
N THR A 159 8.36 -8.71 -8.57
CA THR A 159 8.22 -9.96 -7.81
C THR A 159 7.44 -11.03 -8.59
N TYR A 160 6.34 -10.65 -9.26
CA TYR A 160 5.54 -11.60 -10.03
C TYR A 160 6.20 -11.97 -11.36
N LYS A 161 6.93 -11.05 -12.00
CA LYS A 161 7.75 -11.36 -13.19
C LYS A 161 8.91 -12.32 -12.85
N GLU A 162 9.56 -12.13 -11.71
CA GLU A 162 10.58 -13.07 -11.21
C GLU A 162 9.99 -14.47 -11.02
N LYS A 163 8.82 -14.59 -10.38
CA LYS A 163 8.08 -15.86 -10.20
C LYS A 163 7.66 -16.48 -11.54
N ALA A 164 7.36 -15.69 -12.55
CA ALA A 164 7.01 -16.14 -13.89
C ALA A 164 8.22 -16.52 -14.76
N GLY A 165 9.46 -16.34 -14.25
CA GLY A 165 10.69 -16.59 -15.02
C GLY A 165 11.12 -15.44 -15.94
N GLU A 166 10.41 -14.31 -15.93
CA GLU A 166 10.74 -13.10 -16.68
C GLU A 166 11.84 -12.28 -15.98
N THR A 167 12.96 -12.96 -15.67
CA THR A 167 14.03 -12.46 -14.78
C THR A 167 14.63 -11.14 -15.26
N ARG A 168 14.81 -10.97 -16.58
CA ARG A 168 15.41 -9.75 -17.14
C ARG A 168 14.55 -8.51 -16.82
N GLU A 169 13.24 -8.61 -17.04
CA GLU A 169 12.31 -7.52 -16.80
C GLU A 169 12.16 -7.24 -15.29
N ALA A 170 12.17 -8.30 -14.47
CA ALA A 170 12.17 -8.16 -13.01
C ALA A 170 13.40 -7.39 -12.52
N ILE A 171 14.59 -7.67 -13.02
CA ILE A 171 15.83 -6.95 -12.69
C ILE A 171 15.73 -5.46 -13.04
N GLU A 172 15.19 -5.12 -14.21
CA GLU A 172 15.02 -3.72 -14.62
C GLU A 172 14.09 -2.96 -13.67
N LEU A 173 12.96 -3.57 -13.28
CA LEU A 173 12.02 -2.98 -12.34
C LEU A 173 12.60 -2.85 -10.92
N TYR A 174 13.30 -3.87 -10.41
CA TYR A 174 13.98 -3.77 -9.11
C TYR A 174 15.04 -2.67 -9.10
N LYS A 175 15.82 -2.48 -10.17
CA LYS A 175 16.76 -1.37 -10.30
C LYS A 175 16.06 -0.02 -10.21
N GLU A 176 14.95 0.16 -10.95
CA GLU A 176 14.18 1.40 -10.88
C GLU A 176 13.68 1.69 -9.46
N VAL A 177 13.23 0.68 -8.72
CA VAL A 177 12.81 0.83 -7.32
C VAL A 177 13.99 1.19 -6.44
N ALA A 178 15.11 0.50 -6.56
CA ALA A 178 16.31 0.73 -5.77
C ALA A 178 16.92 2.12 -5.97
N GLU A 179 16.87 2.64 -7.20
CA GLU A 179 17.42 3.95 -7.57
C GLU A 179 16.50 5.12 -7.19
N ASN A 180 15.19 4.94 -7.29
CA ASN A 180 14.22 6.04 -7.20
C ASN A 180 13.36 6.02 -5.92
N GLY A 181 13.43 4.96 -5.10
CA GLY A 181 12.56 4.77 -3.95
C GLY A 181 12.99 5.53 -2.68
N ASN A 182 14.12 6.21 -2.70
CA ASN A 182 14.69 6.97 -1.59
C ASN A 182 14.77 6.12 -0.29
N LYS A 183 13.95 6.43 0.73
CA LYS A 183 13.93 5.75 2.04
C LYS A 183 12.75 4.78 2.22
N LEU A 184 12.01 4.46 1.18
CA LEU A 184 10.98 3.41 1.27
C LEU A 184 11.63 2.06 1.60
N TYR A 185 10.97 1.24 2.44
CA TYR A 185 11.50 -0.08 2.82
C TYR A 185 11.72 -0.99 1.60
N ILE A 186 10.88 -0.88 0.56
CA ILE A 186 11.01 -1.65 -0.68
C ILE A 186 12.33 -1.42 -1.42
N VAL A 187 13.05 -0.34 -1.13
CA VAL A 187 14.39 -0.07 -1.70
C VAL A 187 15.40 -1.10 -1.22
N GLN A 188 15.39 -1.39 0.08
CA GLN A 188 16.28 -2.40 0.65
C GLN A 188 15.92 -3.79 0.13
N GLU A 189 14.63 -4.12 0.09
CA GLU A 189 14.17 -5.40 -0.45
C GLU A 189 14.53 -5.58 -1.93
N ALA A 190 14.37 -4.52 -2.75
CA ALA A 190 14.77 -4.57 -4.16
C ALA A 190 16.28 -4.78 -4.35
N LYS A 191 17.13 -4.19 -3.49
CA LYS A 191 18.58 -4.42 -3.51
C LYS A 191 18.94 -5.85 -3.16
N GLU A 192 18.31 -6.42 -2.12
CA GLU A 192 18.50 -7.81 -1.73
C GLU A 192 18.09 -8.78 -2.85
N LYS A 193 16.97 -8.51 -3.52
CA LYS A 193 16.54 -9.26 -4.69
C LYS A 193 17.56 -9.20 -5.82
N LEU A 194 18.10 -8.04 -6.13
CA LEU A 194 19.12 -7.87 -7.17
C LEU A 194 20.44 -8.59 -6.84
N GLU A 195 20.81 -8.70 -5.57
CA GLU A 195 21.99 -9.48 -5.14
C GLU A 195 21.75 -10.97 -5.28
N ASN A 196 20.57 -11.46 -4.87
CA ASN A 196 20.22 -12.87 -4.94
C ASN A 196 20.10 -13.41 -6.38
N ILE A 197 19.63 -12.59 -7.33
CA ILE A 197 19.50 -12.98 -8.74
C ILE A 197 20.87 -13.07 -9.44
N LYS A 198 21.91 -12.38 -8.93
CA LYS A 198 23.26 -12.40 -9.51
C LYS A 198 24.08 -13.63 -9.09
N ASN A 199 23.69 -14.30 -8.01
CA ASN A 199 24.35 -15.50 -7.48
C ASN A 199 23.66 -16.77 -7.98
#